data_ca3b25e1c0fd24aa511da597983a5c3e
#
_entry.id   ca3b25e1c0fd24aa511da597983a5c3e
#
_cell.length_a   1.000
_cell.length_b   1.000
_cell.length_c   1.000
_cell.angle_alpha   90.00
_cell.angle_beta   90.00
_cell.angle_gamma   90.00
#
_symmetry.space_group_name_H-M   'P 1'
#
loop_
_entity.id
_entity.type
_entity.pdbx_description
1 polymer ?
#
loop_
_entity_poly.entity_id
_entity_poly.type
_entity_poly.pdbx_seq_one_letter_code
_entity_poly.pdbx_strand_id
1 'polypeptide(L)'
;MKVLRPALNEIRAAKWDYVMVNVAYYGLVICGMVATAADPSLNETLMAAVGESLSEGPLAPVWDAYGSQRVLQAAALTIAVNLIVGSFATITLPSLIVPFSGLLMAVVRALLWGVLFSPRSITKIGLPEIAAGLSIAVLVFLEGQA
;
A
#
# COMPACT_ATOMS: atom_id res chain seq x y z
N MET A 1 13.19 -19.53 16.64
CA MET A 1 14.01 -18.37 17.05
C MET A 1 15.39 -18.27 16.36
N LYS A 2 15.95 -19.34 15.74
CA LYS A 2 17.27 -19.27 15.05
C LYS A 2 17.27 -18.49 13.74
N VAL A 3 16.12 -18.36 13.07
CA VAL A 3 16.00 -17.66 11.77
C VAL A 3 15.86 -16.14 11.92
N LEU A 4 15.29 -15.65 13.02
CA LEU A 4 15.10 -14.21 13.25
C LEU A 4 16.38 -13.44 13.59
N ARG A 5 17.36 -14.10 14.22
CA ARG A 5 18.62 -13.44 14.61
C ARG A 5 19.46 -12.92 13.43
N PRO A 6 19.65 -13.70 12.33
CA PRO A 6 20.33 -13.20 11.15
C PRO A 6 19.63 -11.98 10.54
N ALA A 7 18.30 -12.05 10.33
CA ALA A 7 17.52 -10.93 9.78
C ALA A 7 17.63 -9.66 10.65
N LEU A 8 17.55 -9.78 11.96
CA LEU A 8 17.73 -8.65 12.88
C LEU A 8 19.14 -8.06 12.83
N ASN A 9 20.16 -8.88 12.62
CA ASN A 9 21.52 -8.40 12.48
C ASN A 9 21.75 -7.64 11.16
N GLU A 10 21.15 -8.10 10.06
CA GLU A 10 21.17 -7.39 8.77
C GLU A 10 20.47 -6.03 8.88
N ILE A 11 19.28 -5.97 9.49
CA ILE A 11 18.58 -4.71 9.74
C ILE A 11 19.43 -3.77 10.62
N ARG A 12 20.12 -4.29 11.63
CA ARG A 12 20.99 -3.46 12.47
C ARG A 12 22.21 -2.95 11.72
N ALA A 13 22.78 -3.74 10.83
CA ALA A 13 23.93 -3.34 10.00
C ALA A 13 23.53 -2.23 9.02
N ALA A 14 22.36 -2.34 8.40
CA ALA A 14 21.82 -1.38 7.42
C ALA A 14 20.79 -0.40 8.02
N LYS A 15 20.85 -0.14 9.33
CA LYS A 15 19.82 0.65 10.05
C LYS A 15 19.55 2.02 9.45
N TRP A 16 20.58 2.70 8.97
CA TRP A 16 20.43 4.04 8.39
C TRP A 16 19.77 3.99 7.01
N ASP A 17 20.12 2.99 6.20
CA ASP A 17 19.49 2.78 4.89
C ASP A 17 18.01 2.42 5.08
N TYR A 18 17.72 1.54 6.04
CA TYR A 18 16.35 1.20 6.43
C TYR A 18 15.56 2.43 6.88
N VAL A 19 16.12 3.26 7.75
CA VAL A 19 15.46 4.49 8.22
C VAL A 19 15.24 5.46 7.07
N MET A 20 16.24 5.68 6.21
CA MET A 20 16.12 6.59 5.06
C MET A 20 15.04 6.14 4.07
N VAL A 21 14.99 4.85 3.75
CA VAL A 21 13.96 4.30 2.87
C VAL A 21 12.57 4.50 3.46
N ASN A 22 12.39 4.20 4.75
CA ASN A 22 11.10 4.39 5.44
C ASN A 22 10.70 5.88 5.49
N VAL A 23 11.62 6.78 5.83
CA VAL A 23 11.35 8.23 5.85
C VAL A 23 10.96 8.73 4.46
N ALA A 24 11.66 8.29 3.41
CA ALA A 24 11.33 8.64 2.04
C ALA A 24 9.94 8.10 1.64
N TYR A 25 9.65 6.83 1.94
CA TYR A 25 8.37 6.19 1.62
C TYR A 25 7.21 6.91 2.29
N TYR A 26 7.26 7.07 3.63
CA TYR A 26 6.18 7.74 4.36
C TYR A 26 6.08 9.23 4.05
N GLY A 27 7.21 9.88 3.75
CA GLY A 27 7.22 11.25 3.23
C GLY A 27 6.43 11.37 1.93
N LEU A 28 6.61 10.44 0.99
CA LEU A 28 5.85 10.39 -0.26
C LEU A 28 4.35 10.10 -0.03
N VAL A 29 4.02 9.22 0.92
CA VAL A 29 2.61 9.00 1.32
C VAL A 29 1.99 10.31 1.81
N ILE A 30 2.68 11.04 2.68
CA ILE A 30 2.21 12.36 3.16
C ILE A 30 2.06 13.34 2.00
N CYS A 31 3.00 13.37 1.04
CA CYS A 31 2.88 14.19 -0.17
C CYS A 31 1.60 13.85 -0.96
N GLY A 32 1.28 12.57 -1.12
CA GLY A 32 0.02 12.14 -1.75
C GLY A 32 -1.22 12.62 -1.00
N MET A 33 -1.20 12.56 0.34
CA MET A 33 -2.30 13.09 1.17
C MET A 33 -2.46 14.60 1.01
N VAL A 34 -1.35 15.35 0.99
CA VAL A 34 -1.36 16.81 0.79
C VAL A 34 -1.84 17.17 -0.60
N ALA A 35 -1.39 16.43 -1.63
CA ALA A 35 -1.87 16.63 -3.01
C ALA A 35 -3.40 16.47 -3.10
N THR A 36 -3.97 15.45 -2.44
CA THR A 36 -5.42 15.24 -2.36
C THR A 36 -6.13 16.38 -1.60
N ALA A 37 -5.47 16.96 -0.59
CA ALA A 37 -6.04 18.10 0.12
C ALA A 37 -6.09 19.36 -0.77
N ALA A 38 -5.10 19.52 -1.67
CA ALA A 38 -5.05 20.61 -2.64
C ALA A 38 -6.01 20.38 -3.82
N ASP A 39 -6.08 19.13 -4.32
CA ASP A 39 -6.97 18.74 -5.43
C ASP A 39 -7.75 17.46 -5.08
N PRO A 40 -9.01 17.61 -4.60
CA PRO A 40 -9.87 16.47 -4.29
C PRO A 40 -10.21 15.57 -5.47
N SER A 41 -10.12 16.04 -6.70
CA SER A 41 -10.44 15.27 -7.91
C SER A 41 -9.47 14.09 -8.10
N LEU A 42 -8.25 14.20 -7.60
CA LEU A 42 -7.26 13.13 -7.61
C LEU A 42 -7.77 11.87 -6.88
N ASN A 43 -8.37 12.07 -5.71
CA ASN A 43 -8.94 10.95 -4.95
C ASN A 43 -10.15 10.34 -5.65
N GLU A 44 -11.04 11.16 -6.20
CA GLU A 44 -12.24 10.68 -6.89
C GLU A 44 -11.87 9.86 -8.15
N THR A 45 -10.93 10.35 -8.94
CA THR A 45 -10.43 9.65 -10.14
C THR A 45 -9.78 8.33 -9.76
N LEU A 46 -8.92 8.33 -8.74
CA LEU A 46 -8.22 7.11 -8.31
C LEU A 46 -9.19 6.10 -7.69
N MET A 47 -10.14 6.55 -6.87
CA MET A 47 -11.15 5.67 -6.27
C MET A 47 -12.07 5.06 -7.33
N ALA A 48 -12.41 5.79 -8.39
CA ALA A 48 -13.16 5.25 -9.53
C ALA A 48 -12.36 4.16 -10.26
N ALA A 49 -11.09 4.39 -10.58
CA ALA A 49 -10.23 3.42 -11.23
C ALA A 49 -9.98 2.17 -10.37
N VAL A 50 -9.81 2.34 -9.05
CA VAL A 50 -9.70 1.21 -8.11
C VAL A 50 -11.02 0.44 -8.04
N GLY A 51 -12.16 1.14 -7.97
CA GLY A 51 -13.49 0.53 -7.96
C GLY A 51 -13.75 -0.33 -9.19
N GLU A 52 -13.40 0.16 -10.38
CA GLU A 52 -13.47 -0.59 -11.63
C GLU A 52 -12.57 -1.84 -11.60
N SER A 53 -11.33 -1.69 -11.16
CA SER A 53 -10.38 -2.82 -11.02
C SER A 53 -10.85 -3.87 -10.01
N LEU A 54 -11.55 -3.45 -8.95
CA LEU A 54 -12.11 -4.33 -7.93
C LEU A 54 -13.37 -5.04 -8.40
N SER A 55 -14.21 -4.41 -9.25
CA SER A 55 -15.48 -5.00 -9.71
C SER A 55 -15.30 -5.90 -10.93
N GLU A 56 -14.45 -5.53 -11.87
CA GLU A 56 -14.33 -6.19 -13.18
C GLU A 56 -12.91 -6.67 -13.50
N GLY A 57 -11.91 -6.25 -12.69
CA GLY A 57 -10.50 -6.51 -12.93
C GLY A 57 -9.95 -7.75 -12.23
N PRO A 58 -8.62 -7.93 -12.25
CA PRO A 58 -7.95 -9.07 -11.62
C PRO A 58 -8.12 -9.12 -10.09
N LEU A 59 -8.60 -8.06 -9.46
CA LEU A 59 -8.88 -7.98 -8.02
C LEU A 59 -10.32 -8.38 -7.67
N ALA A 60 -11.20 -8.60 -8.65
CA ALA A 60 -12.60 -8.98 -8.42
C ALA A 60 -12.77 -10.23 -7.50
N PRO A 61 -11.96 -11.30 -7.61
CA PRO A 61 -12.07 -12.44 -6.70
C PRO A 61 -11.78 -12.08 -5.24
N VAL A 62 -10.92 -11.10 -4.99
CA VAL A 62 -10.61 -10.59 -3.64
C VAL A 62 -11.84 -9.86 -3.10
N TRP A 63 -12.41 -8.97 -3.91
CA TRP A 63 -13.60 -8.19 -3.56
C TRP A 63 -14.80 -9.08 -3.25
N ASP A 64 -15.07 -10.08 -4.08
CA ASP A 64 -16.14 -11.05 -3.88
C ASP A 64 -15.96 -11.86 -2.60
N ALA A 65 -14.72 -12.23 -2.26
CA ALA A 65 -14.44 -12.97 -1.03
C ALA A 65 -14.70 -12.12 0.22
N TYR A 66 -14.39 -10.81 0.19
CA TYR A 66 -14.72 -9.87 1.26
C TYR A 66 -16.23 -9.65 1.36
N GLY A 67 -16.91 -9.39 0.26
CA GLY A 67 -18.36 -9.18 0.20
C GLY A 67 -19.16 -10.40 0.68
N SER A 68 -18.64 -11.61 0.43
CA SER A 68 -19.24 -12.88 0.89
C SER A 68 -18.82 -13.28 2.31
N GLN A 69 -18.13 -12.42 3.06
CA GLN A 69 -17.64 -12.66 4.43
C GLN A 69 -16.76 -13.92 4.57
N ARG A 70 -16.13 -14.38 3.49
CA ARG A 70 -15.20 -15.51 3.47
C ARG A 70 -13.79 -15.05 3.87
N VAL A 71 -13.63 -14.66 5.13
CA VAL A 71 -12.46 -13.96 5.66
C VAL A 71 -11.13 -14.67 5.36
N LEU A 72 -11.03 -15.98 5.55
CA LEU A 72 -9.81 -16.74 5.27
C LEU A 72 -9.47 -16.76 3.78
N GLN A 73 -10.48 -16.88 2.91
CA GLN A 73 -10.28 -16.83 1.47
C GLN A 73 -9.89 -15.43 1.02
N ALA A 74 -10.53 -14.40 1.55
CA ALA A 74 -10.18 -13.00 1.28
C ALA A 74 -8.72 -12.71 1.69
N ALA A 75 -8.32 -13.13 2.89
CA ALA A 75 -6.95 -12.96 3.37
C ALA A 75 -5.92 -13.70 2.50
N ALA A 76 -6.19 -14.95 2.13
CA ALA A 76 -5.31 -15.73 1.27
C ALA A 76 -5.15 -15.11 -0.12
N LEU A 77 -6.26 -14.66 -0.74
CA LEU A 77 -6.24 -13.98 -2.03
C LEU A 77 -5.51 -12.64 -1.96
N THR A 78 -5.71 -11.86 -0.89
CA THR A 78 -5.00 -10.60 -0.67
C THR A 78 -3.50 -10.82 -0.58
N ILE A 79 -3.06 -11.81 0.20
CA ILE A 79 -1.64 -12.17 0.31
C ILE A 79 -1.09 -12.60 -1.05
N ALA A 80 -1.80 -13.47 -1.78
CA ALA A 80 -1.37 -13.94 -3.09
C ALA A 80 -1.24 -12.78 -4.11
N VAL A 81 -2.22 -11.87 -4.15
CA VAL A 81 -2.18 -10.69 -5.04
C VAL A 81 -1.03 -9.77 -4.65
N ASN A 82 -0.85 -9.47 -3.38
CA ASN A 82 0.26 -8.62 -2.93
C ASN A 82 1.63 -9.24 -3.23
N LEU A 83 1.78 -10.55 -3.05
CA LEU A 83 3.04 -11.22 -3.32
C LEU A 83 3.31 -11.33 -4.84
N ILE A 84 2.34 -11.80 -5.62
CA ILE A 84 2.52 -12.08 -7.04
C ILE A 84 2.47 -10.80 -7.88
N VAL A 85 1.44 -9.98 -7.69
CA VAL A 85 1.23 -8.77 -8.48
C VAL A 85 1.98 -7.61 -7.84
N GLY A 86 1.76 -7.35 -6.56
CA GLY A 86 2.33 -6.20 -5.86
C GLY A 86 3.85 -6.24 -5.74
N SER A 87 4.44 -7.38 -5.38
CA SER A 87 5.89 -7.48 -5.17
C SER A 87 6.61 -8.05 -6.37
N PHE A 88 6.20 -9.21 -6.87
CA PHE A 88 6.93 -9.89 -7.93
C PHE A 88 6.76 -9.21 -9.29
N ALA A 89 5.52 -9.04 -9.77
CA ALA A 89 5.26 -8.54 -11.12
C ALA A 89 5.55 -7.03 -11.25
N THR A 90 5.26 -6.22 -10.22
CA THR A 90 5.40 -4.75 -10.33
C THR A 90 6.75 -4.22 -9.84
N ILE A 91 7.43 -4.92 -8.94
CA ILE A 91 8.72 -4.47 -8.39
C ILE A 91 9.87 -5.34 -8.89
N THR A 92 9.82 -6.66 -8.63
CA THR A 92 10.95 -7.55 -8.88
C THR A 92 11.20 -7.73 -10.38
N LEU A 93 10.17 -8.06 -11.14
CA LEU A 93 10.32 -8.36 -12.56
C LEU A 93 10.80 -7.15 -13.38
N PRO A 94 10.24 -5.94 -13.24
CA PRO A 94 10.77 -4.75 -13.90
C PRO A 94 12.20 -4.42 -13.47
N SER A 95 12.55 -4.63 -12.20
CA SER A 95 13.91 -4.35 -11.69
C SER A 95 14.98 -5.26 -12.27
N LEU A 96 14.60 -6.47 -12.72
CA LEU A 96 15.51 -7.39 -13.42
C LEU A 96 15.84 -6.91 -14.84
N ILE A 97 14.90 -6.18 -15.46
CA ILE A 97 15.05 -5.70 -16.85
C ILE A 97 15.65 -4.29 -16.86
N VAL A 98 15.11 -3.40 -16.02
CA VAL A 98 15.54 -2.01 -15.94
C VAL A 98 15.98 -1.71 -14.51
N PRO A 99 17.30 -1.47 -14.28
CA PRO A 99 17.81 -1.10 -12.96
C PRO A 99 17.02 0.10 -12.40
N PHE A 100 16.74 0.08 -11.09
CA PHE A 100 15.99 1.12 -10.37
C PHE A 100 14.50 1.25 -10.70
N SER A 101 13.94 0.49 -11.64
CA SER A 101 12.49 0.55 -11.90
C SER A 101 11.64 0.17 -10.69
N GLY A 102 12.10 -0.76 -9.85
CA GLY A 102 11.45 -1.10 -8.59
C GLY A 102 11.38 0.09 -7.61
N LEU A 103 12.43 0.91 -7.57
CA LEU A 103 12.40 2.14 -6.77
C LEU A 103 11.37 3.14 -7.30
N LEU A 104 11.30 3.30 -8.62
CA LEU A 104 10.27 4.14 -9.23
C LEU A 104 8.86 3.65 -8.92
N MET A 105 8.64 2.34 -9.00
CA MET A 105 7.35 1.73 -8.65
C MET A 105 7.01 1.91 -7.17
N ALA A 106 7.99 1.81 -6.27
CA ALA A 106 7.78 2.09 -4.85
C ALA A 106 7.39 3.55 -4.59
N VAL A 107 8.00 4.51 -5.31
CA VAL A 107 7.64 5.94 -5.25
C VAL A 107 6.20 6.15 -5.72
N VAL A 108 5.83 5.61 -6.87
CA VAL A 108 4.47 5.71 -7.42
C VAL A 108 3.48 5.09 -6.44
N ARG A 109 3.77 3.90 -5.91
CA ARG A 109 2.92 3.20 -4.93
C ARG A 109 2.73 4.03 -3.66
N ALA A 110 3.80 4.61 -3.11
CA ALA A 110 3.71 5.46 -1.93
C ALA A 110 2.79 6.67 -2.15
N LEU A 111 2.92 7.36 -3.29
CA LEU A 111 2.05 8.47 -3.65
C LEU A 111 0.59 8.04 -3.81
N LEU A 112 0.34 6.93 -4.49
CA LEU A 112 -1.01 6.38 -4.69
C LEU A 112 -1.67 6.00 -3.36
N TRP A 113 -0.94 5.36 -2.43
CA TRP A 113 -1.44 5.07 -1.09
C TRP A 113 -1.76 6.36 -0.32
N GLY A 114 -0.93 7.41 -0.47
CA GLY A 114 -1.21 8.71 0.11
C GLY A 114 -2.52 9.31 -0.40
N VAL A 115 -2.78 9.22 -1.69
CA VAL A 115 -4.04 9.71 -2.29
C VAL A 115 -5.23 8.87 -1.81
N LEU A 116 -5.13 7.55 -1.82
CA LEU A 116 -6.21 6.63 -1.41
C LEU A 116 -6.56 6.76 0.07
N PHE A 117 -5.55 6.84 0.93
CA PHE A 117 -5.72 6.92 2.38
C PHE A 117 -5.72 8.36 2.91
N SER A 118 -6.06 9.33 2.07
CA SER A 118 -6.21 10.70 2.55
C SER A 118 -7.37 10.80 3.57
N PRO A 119 -7.30 11.70 4.55
CA PRO A 119 -8.37 11.89 5.53
C PRO A 119 -9.75 12.13 4.90
N ARG A 120 -9.81 12.71 3.70
CA ARG A 120 -11.06 12.93 2.96
C ARG A 120 -11.74 11.65 2.47
N SER A 121 -10.96 10.62 2.15
CA SER A 121 -11.52 9.33 1.73
C SER A 121 -12.32 8.67 2.86
N ILE A 122 -11.96 8.95 4.08
CA ILE A 122 -12.47 8.31 5.30
C ILE A 122 -13.68 9.02 5.86
N THR A 123 -13.76 10.34 5.75
CA THR A 123 -14.97 11.06 6.14
C THR A 123 -16.21 10.59 5.37
N LYS A 124 -16.02 10.01 4.17
CA LYS A 124 -17.09 9.38 3.40
C LYS A 124 -17.56 8.03 3.97
N ILE A 125 -16.76 7.37 4.82
CA ILE A 125 -17.08 6.05 5.39
C ILE A 125 -17.86 6.16 6.71
N GLY A 126 -18.03 7.37 7.27
CA GLY A 126 -18.84 7.61 8.48
C GLY A 126 -18.21 7.10 9.79
N LEU A 127 -16.93 6.79 9.79
CA LEU A 127 -16.19 6.45 11.01
C LEU A 127 -15.84 7.72 11.81
N PRO A 128 -15.81 7.63 13.15
CA PRO A 128 -15.28 8.71 13.97
C PRO A 128 -13.86 9.09 13.52
N GLU A 129 -13.56 10.38 13.41
CA GLU A 129 -12.29 10.89 12.85
C GLU A 129 -11.04 10.25 13.47
N ILE A 130 -11.06 10.01 14.78
CA ILE A 130 -9.93 9.37 15.49
C ILE A 130 -9.77 7.90 15.08
N ALA A 131 -10.87 7.14 15.01
CA ALA A 131 -10.83 5.73 14.60
C ALA A 131 -10.40 5.61 13.14
N ALA A 132 -10.86 6.51 12.29
CA ALA A 132 -10.47 6.63 10.91
C ALA A 132 -8.98 6.93 10.78
N GLY A 133 -8.47 7.92 11.48
CA GLY A 133 -7.05 8.29 11.48
C GLY A 133 -6.13 7.16 11.95
N LEU A 134 -6.50 6.45 13.02
CA LEU A 134 -5.76 5.30 13.52
C LEU A 134 -5.76 4.14 12.51
N SER A 135 -6.90 3.86 11.90
CA SER A 135 -7.01 2.78 10.88
C SER A 135 -6.13 3.07 9.68
N ILE A 136 -6.10 4.33 9.21
CA ILE A 136 -5.17 4.74 8.14
C ILE A 136 -3.73 4.55 8.56
N ALA A 137 -3.34 5.07 9.71
CA ALA A 137 -1.96 5.01 10.17
C ALA A 137 -1.48 3.56 10.22
N VAL A 138 -2.32 2.63 10.73
CA VAL A 138 -2.02 1.19 10.76
C VAL A 138 -1.92 0.60 9.36
N LEU A 139 -2.88 0.90 8.47
CA LEU A 139 -2.87 0.37 7.10
C LEU A 139 -1.64 0.86 6.31
N VAL A 140 -1.35 2.16 6.37
CA VAL A 140 -0.18 2.76 5.71
C VAL A 140 1.11 2.17 6.27
N PHE A 141 1.19 1.97 7.59
CA PHE A 141 2.34 1.35 8.22
C PHE A 141 2.53 -0.10 7.76
N LEU A 142 1.47 -0.91 7.80
CA LEU A 142 1.54 -2.32 7.37
C LEU A 142 1.91 -2.44 5.89
N GLU A 143 1.34 -1.60 5.04
CA GLU A 143 1.63 -1.58 3.60
C GLU A 143 3.07 -1.14 3.32
N GLY A 144 3.60 -0.19 4.07
CA GLY A 144 4.98 0.26 3.92
C GLY A 144 6.03 -0.74 4.40
N GLN A 145 5.63 -1.74 5.20
CA GLN A 145 6.52 -2.81 5.67
C GLN A 145 6.41 -4.10 4.85
N ALA A 146 5.41 -4.22 3.98
CA ALA A 146 5.21 -5.37 3.08
C ALA A 146 6.07 -5.26 1.80
#